data_4d42314629a39779fd4f0e5104aa8e96
#
_entry.id   4d42314629a39779fd4f0e5104aa8e96
#
_cell.length_a   1.000
_cell.length_b   1.000
_cell.length_c   1.000
_cell.angle_alpha   90.00
_cell.angle_beta   90.00
_cell.angle_gamma   90.00
#
_symmetry.space_group_name_H-M   'P 1'
#
loop_
_entity.id
_entity.type
_entity.pdbx_description
1 polymer ?
#
loop_
_entity_poly.entity_id
_entity_poly.type
_entity_poly.pdbx_seq_one_letter_code
_entity_poly.pdbx_strand_id
1 'polypeptide(L)' 'MPTYPLLGLSVVKNEADIIEAMVRHNLQYLDHMVVFDNGSLDGTLDILRALAAETGRV' A
#
# COMPACT_ATOMS: atom_id res chain seq x y z
N MET A 1 5.12 18.42 -21.59
CA MET A 1 6.10 17.51 -20.97
C MET A 1 5.40 16.21 -20.58
N PRO A 2 5.92 15.07 -20.97
CA PRO A 2 5.30 13.82 -20.57
C PRO A 2 5.44 13.64 -19.06
N THR A 3 4.39 13.14 -18.44
CA THR A 3 4.42 12.78 -17.04
C THR A 3 4.43 11.26 -16.94
N TYR A 4 5.30 10.75 -16.09
CA TYR A 4 5.39 9.33 -15.83
C TYR A 4 4.74 9.02 -14.48
N PRO A 5 3.99 7.92 -14.38
CA PRO A 5 3.41 7.56 -13.10
C PRO A 5 4.50 7.22 -12.09
N LEU A 6 4.29 7.63 -10.85
CA LEU A 6 5.16 7.26 -9.75
C LEU A 6 4.65 5.97 -9.14
N LEU A 7 5.50 4.95 -9.12
CA LEU A 7 5.18 3.64 -8.59
C LEU A 7 5.99 3.40 -7.32
N GLY A 8 5.30 3.13 -6.23
CA GLY A 8 5.94 2.77 -4.98
C GLY A 8 5.99 1.26 -4.79
N LEU A 9 7.07 0.77 -4.20
CA LEU A 9 7.24 -0.64 -3.88
C LEU A 9 7.60 -0.78 -2.42
N SER A 10 6.89 -1.65 -1.69
CA SER A 10 7.15 -1.90 -0.28
C SER A 10 6.97 -3.36 0.04
N VAL A 11 7.76 -3.85 1.00
CA VAL A 11 7.63 -5.19 1.56
C VAL A 11 7.26 -5.05 3.03
N VAL A 12 6.17 -5.69 3.44
CA VAL A 12 5.66 -5.54 4.81
C VAL A 12 5.47 -6.91 5.46
N LYS A 13 5.50 -6.91 6.79
CA LYS A 13 5.17 -8.09 7.58
C LYS A 13 4.66 -7.65 8.95
N ASN A 14 3.44 -8.09 9.32
CA ASN A 14 2.85 -7.86 10.63
C ASN A 14 2.84 -6.37 11.02
N GLU A 15 2.34 -5.52 10.12
CA GLU A 15 2.31 -4.08 10.33
C GLU A 15 0.88 -3.52 10.35
N ALA A 16 -0.08 -4.33 10.81
CA ALA A 16 -1.50 -3.95 10.77
C ALA A 16 -1.79 -2.64 11.51
N ASP A 17 -1.04 -2.34 12.56
CA ASP A 17 -1.25 -1.13 13.37
C ASP A 17 -0.85 0.16 12.64
N ILE A 18 0.02 0.08 11.64
CA ILE A 18 0.52 1.27 10.94
C ILE A 18 0.27 1.25 9.43
N ILE A 19 -0.15 0.11 8.88
CA ILE A 19 -0.17 -0.07 7.42
C ILE A 19 -1.13 0.87 6.70
N GLU A 20 -2.28 1.14 7.28
CA GLU A 20 -3.25 2.04 6.65
C GLU A 20 -2.69 3.46 6.56
N ALA A 21 -2.14 3.98 7.65
CA ALA A 21 -1.56 5.31 7.66
C ALA A 21 -0.37 5.41 6.70
N MET A 22 0.45 4.38 6.65
CA MET A 22 1.61 4.34 5.77
C MET A 22 1.19 4.37 4.30
N VAL A 23 0.22 3.55 3.92
CA VAL A 23 -0.25 3.50 2.54
C VAL A 23 -0.93 4.81 2.14
N ARG A 24 -1.83 5.34 2.98
CA ARG A 24 -2.51 6.59 2.67
C ARG A 24 -1.54 7.75 2.55
N HIS A 25 -0.54 7.81 3.42
CA HIS A 25 0.49 8.85 3.36
C HIS A 25 1.28 8.78 2.05
N ASN A 26 1.72 7.58 1.67
CA ASN A 26 2.51 7.41 0.46
C ASN A 26 1.69 7.66 -0.81
N LEU A 27 0.42 7.34 -0.83
CA LEU A 27 -0.43 7.58 -1.99
C LEU A 27 -0.66 9.07 -2.28
N GLN A 28 -0.32 9.96 -1.35
CA GLN A 28 -0.31 11.41 -1.62
C GLN A 28 0.75 11.80 -2.64
N TYR A 29 1.79 11.00 -2.76
CA TYR A 29 2.95 11.28 -3.62
C TYR A 29 3.09 10.28 -4.77
N LEU A 30 2.40 9.14 -4.70
CA LEU A 30 2.53 8.05 -5.66
C LEU A 30 1.24 7.88 -6.45
N ASP A 31 1.36 7.54 -7.72
CA ASP A 31 0.18 7.23 -8.54
C ASP A 31 -0.34 5.83 -8.23
N HIS A 32 0.54 4.90 -7.91
CA HIS A 32 0.18 3.53 -7.57
C HIS A 32 1.20 2.95 -6.61
N MET A 33 0.78 2.04 -5.76
CA MET A 33 1.65 1.41 -4.78
C MET A 33 1.51 -0.11 -4.86
N VAL A 34 2.64 -0.79 -4.99
CA VAL A 34 2.71 -2.25 -4.95
C VAL A 34 3.27 -2.65 -3.59
N VAL A 35 2.53 -3.47 -2.86
CA VAL A 35 2.91 -3.90 -1.52
C VAL A 35 2.99 -5.42 -1.50
N PHE A 36 4.15 -5.94 -1.11
CA PHE A 36 4.34 -7.37 -0.89
C PHE A 36 4.16 -7.68 0.59
N ASP A 37 3.23 -8.59 0.90
CA ASP A 37 3.03 -9.06 2.26
C ASP A 37 3.87 -10.32 2.46
N ASN A 38 4.85 -10.24 3.35
CA ASN A 38 5.79 -11.33 3.59
C ASN A 38 5.31 -12.23 4.74
N GLY A 39 4.11 -12.82 4.57
CA GLY A 39 3.59 -13.81 5.50
C GLY A 39 3.05 -13.23 6.80
N SER A 40 2.36 -12.09 6.75
CA SER A 40 1.75 -11.49 7.93
C SER A 40 0.70 -12.39 8.56
N LEU A 41 0.69 -12.44 9.89
CA LEU A 41 -0.27 -13.22 10.65
C LEU A 41 -1.26 -12.34 11.41
N ASP A 42 -1.14 -11.01 11.31
CA ASP A 42 -2.02 -10.10 12.05
C ASP A 42 -3.13 -9.55 11.17
N GLY A 43 -3.42 -8.93 10.48
CA GLY A 43 -4.48 -8.42 9.61
C GLY A 43 -3.95 -7.51 8.53
N THR A 44 -2.62 -7.44 8.39
CA THR A 44 -1.99 -6.55 7.42
C THR A 44 -2.53 -6.77 6.01
N LEU A 45 -2.63 -8.04 5.59
CA LEU A 45 -3.10 -8.37 4.24
C LEU A 45 -4.55 -7.96 4.02
N ASP A 46 -5.41 -8.15 5.03
CA ASP A 46 -6.81 -7.77 4.94
C ASP A 46 -6.96 -6.25 4.80
N ILE A 47 -6.17 -5.49 5.55
CA ILE A 47 -6.15 -4.03 5.45
C ILE A 47 -5.69 -3.59 4.06
N LEU A 48 -4.66 -4.21 3.52
CA LEU A 48 -4.17 -3.91 2.19
C LEU A 48 -5.21 -4.20 1.12
N ARG A 49 -5.94 -5.32 1.23
CA ARG A 49 -7.02 -5.65 0.31
C ARG A 49 -8.15 -4.63 0.36
N ALA A 50 -8.50 -4.18 1.56
CA ALA A 50 -9.53 -3.15 1.73
C ALA A 50 -9.09 -1.83 1.11
N LEU A 51 -7.83 -1.44 1.30
CA LEU A 51 -7.29 -0.22 0.71
C LEU A 51 -7.22 -0.32 -0.82
N ALA A 52 -6.89 -1.49 -1.35
CA ALA A 52 -6.88 -1.70 -2.80
C ALA A 52 -8.28 -1.55 -3.39
N ALA A 53 -9.29 -2.08 -2.72
CA ALA A 53 -10.67 -1.96 -3.16
C ALA A 53 -11.17 -0.53 -3.07
N GLU A 54 -10.75 0.22 -2.04
CA GLU A 54 -11.18 1.61 -1.82
C GLU A 54 -10.51 2.57 -2.82
N THR A 55 -9.21 2.44 -3.00
CA THR A 55 -8.43 3.43 -3.75
C THR A 55 -8.20 3.05 -5.21
N GLY A 56 -8.16 1.76 -5.52
CA GLY A 56 -7.76 1.26 -6.84
C GLY A 56 -6.29 1.54 -7.18
N ARG A 57 -5.48 1.92 -6.19
CA ARG A 57 -4.09 2.36 -6.39
C ARG A 57 -3.08 1.57 -5.57
N VAL A 58 -3.48 0.45 -5.00
CA VAL A 58 -2.59 -0.41 -4.19
C VAL A 58 -2.44 -1.78 -4.81
#